data_4700c6c2fd0038cdc3bc245c29485096
#
_entry.id   4700c6c2fd0038cdc3bc245c29485096
#
_cell.length_a   1.000
_cell.length_b   1.000
_cell.length_c   1.000
_cell.angle_alpha   90.00
_cell.angle_beta   90.00
_cell.angle_gamma   90.00
#
_symmetry.space_group_name_H-M   'P 1'
#
loop_
_entity.id
_entity.type
_entity.pdbx_description
1 polymer ?
#
loop_
_entity_poly.entity_id
_entity_poly.type
_entity_poly.pdbx_seq_one_letter_code
_entity_poly.pdbx_strand_id
1 'polypeptide(L)'
;MVSKQKILIVDDDNNIAELISLYLTKECFDTMIVNDGESVMPAMETFAPNLILLDLMLPGIDGYQVCREVRAQYSVPIIMLSAKGEVFDKVLGLELGADDYMEKPFDSKELVARAKAVLRRYKSSNAPTENPNDKCVEYADLTINLTNYSVIYMGHTVEMPPKELELLYFLASSPNHVFTREQLLDQIWGYEYLSLIHI
;
A
#
# COMPACT_ATOMS: atom_id res chain seq x y z
N MET A 1 20.59 12.02 10.66
CA MET A 1 20.02 12.35 9.34
C MET A 1 19.00 11.27 9.03
N VAL A 2 17.74 11.61 8.78
CA VAL A 2 16.74 10.63 8.35
C VAL A 2 17.12 10.22 6.93
N SER A 3 17.42 8.94 6.70
CA SER A 3 17.70 8.45 5.35
C SER A 3 16.44 8.58 4.50
N LYS A 4 16.56 9.15 3.31
CA LYS A 4 15.46 9.22 2.36
C LYS A 4 15.04 7.82 1.94
N GLN A 5 13.74 7.61 1.74
CA GLN A 5 13.24 6.35 1.18
C GLN A 5 13.57 6.28 -0.31
N LYS A 6 13.98 5.10 -0.76
CA LYS A 6 14.46 4.82 -2.09
C LYS A 6 13.39 4.14 -2.92
N ILE A 7 13.13 4.63 -4.12
CA ILE A 7 12.14 4.06 -5.04
C ILE A 7 12.84 3.71 -6.35
N LEU A 8 12.77 2.45 -6.74
CA LEU A 8 13.23 1.96 -8.03
C LEU A 8 12.09 2.11 -9.05
N ILE A 9 12.36 2.77 -10.16
CA ILE A 9 11.44 2.98 -11.26
C ILE A 9 11.91 2.12 -12.43
N VAL A 10 11.04 1.21 -12.87
CA VAL A 10 11.31 0.27 -13.96
C VAL A 10 10.32 0.56 -15.07
N ASP A 11 10.76 1.21 -16.13
CA ASP A 11 9.91 1.65 -17.25
C ASP A 11 10.81 1.86 -18.49
N ASP A 12 10.44 1.31 -19.63
CA ASP A 12 11.21 1.43 -20.87
C ASP A 12 11.04 2.80 -21.55
N ASP A 13 9.97 3.53 -21.23
CA ASP A 13 9.79 4.91 -21.65
C ASP A 13 10.52 5.88 -20.69
N ASN A 14 11.69 6.36 -21.15
CA ASN A 14 12.49 7.31 -20.38
C ASN A 14 11.72 8.59 -19.99
N ASN A 15 10.79 9.07 -20.82
CA ASN A 15 10.03 10.30 -20.50
C ASN A 15 9.07 10.06 -19.34
N ILE A 16 8.43 8.89 -19.31
CA ILE A 16 7.55 8.49 -18.20
C ILE A 16 8.37 8.28 -16.94
N ALA A 17 9.48 7.55 -17.04
CA ALA A 17 10.36 7.26 -15.90
C ALA A 17 10.94 8.54 -15.27
N GLU A 18 11.44 9.47 -16.10
CA GLU A 18 11.95 10.77 -15.64
C GLU A 18 10.86 11.64 -15.01
N LEU A 19 9.65 11.63 -15.58
CA LEU A 19 8.51 12.36 -15.04
C LEU A 19 8.11 11.82 -13.65
N ILE A 20 8.03 10.49 -13.51
CA ILE A 20 7.79 9.83 -12.22
C ILE A 20 8.88 10.21 -11.22
N SER A 21 10.14 10.10 -11.60
CA SER A 21 11.31 10.46 -10.79
C SER A 21 11.24 11.90 -10.30
N LEU A 22 10.88 12.83 -11.18
CA LEU A 22 10.75 14.25 -10.84
C LEU A 22 9.68 14.48 -9.74
N TYR A 23 8.51 13.83 -9.86
CA TYR A 23 7.46 13.97 -8.85
C TYR A 23 7.86 13.35 -7.51
N LEU A 24 8.46 12.17 -7.52
CA LEU A 24 8.91 11.50 -6.30
C LEU A 24 10.06 12.25 -5.60
N THR A 25 10.98 12.81 -6.37
CA THR A 25 12.10 13.61 -5.81
C THR A 25 11.60 14.89 -5.15
N LYS A 26 10.56 15.55 -5.69
CA LYS A 26 9.89 16.70 -5.04
C LYS A 26 9.28 16.32 -3.67
N GLU A 27 8.89 15.07 -3.51
CA GLU A 27 8.35 14.52 -2.25
C GLU A 27 9.43 13.91 -1.34
N CYS A 28 10.69 14.27 -1.58
CA CYS A 28 11.85 13.86 -0.80
C CYS A 28 12.20 12.36 -0.88
N PHE A 29 11.80 11.65 -1.92
CA PHE A 29 12.29 10.29 -2.22
C PHE A 29 13.61 10.35 -2.98
N ASP A 30 14.46 9.33 -2.81
CA ASP A 30 15.57 9.04 -3.71
C ASP A 30 15.09 8.06 -4.78
N THR A 31 15.42 8.31 -6.03
CA THR A 31 14.95 7.49 -7.16
C THR A 31 16.10 6.95 -7.99
N MET A 32 15.94 5.74 -8.48
CA MET A 32 16.79 5.14 -9.52
C MET A 32 15.88 4.66 -10.64
N ILE A 33 16.29 4.86 -11.88
CA ILE A 33 15.58 4.42 -13.08
C ILE A 33 16.35 3.28 -13.72
N VAL A 34 15.66 2.23 -14.13
CA VAL A 34 16.12 1.18 -15.02
C VAL A 34 15.10 0.98 -16.14
N ASN A 35 15.56 0.68 -17.35
CA ASN A 35 14.70 0.69 -18.54
C ASN A 35 14.43 -0.71 -19.13
N ASP A 36 14.86 -1.74 -18.44
CA ASP A 36 14.67 -3.13 -18.82
C ASP A 36 14.56 -4.06 -17.60
N GLY A 37 13.97 -5.24 -17.79
CA GLY A 37 13.77 -6.20 -16.72
C GLY A 37 15.07 -6.83 -16.21
N GLU A 38 16.08 -7.00 -17.06
CA GLU A 38 17.35 -7.64 -16.69
C GLU A 38 18.16 -6.80 -15.71
N SER A 39 18.04 -5.47 -15.82
CA SER A 39 18.72 -4.51 -14.95
C SER A 39 18.12 -4.43 -13.53
N VAL A 40 16.94 -4.99 -13.29
CA VAL A 40 16.24 -4.86 -12.00
C VAL A 40 16.99 -5.56 -10.88
N MET A 41 17.40 -6.83 -11.06
CA MET A 41 18.09 -7.58 -10.00
C MET A 41 19.42 -6.94 -9.59
N PRO A 42 20.30 -6.50 -10.50
CA PRO A 42 21.50 -5.74 -10.15
C PRO A 42 21.18 -4.42 -9.42
N ALA A 43 20.10 -3.72 -9.82
CA ALA A 43 19.65 -2.49 -9.17
C ALA A 43 19.15 -2.76 -7.75
N MET A 44 18.47 -3.88 -7.51
CA MET A 44 18.04 -4.30 -6.16
C MET A 44 19.21 -4.42 -5.20
N GLU A 45 20.30 -5.05 -5.64
CA GLU A 45 21.50 -5.24 -4.82
C GLU A 45 22.23 -3.92 -4.51
N THR A 46 22.39 -3.06 -5.53
CA THR A 46 23.18 -1.84 -5.40
C THR A 46 22.43 -0.68 -4.79
N PHE A 47 21.16 -0.52 -5.13
CA PHE A 47 20.35 0.59 -4.67
C PHE A 47 19.56 0.27 -3.40
N ALA A 48 19.20 -1.00 -3.16
CA ALA A 48 18.38 -1.45 -2.03
C ALA A 48 17.10 -0.59 -1.85
N PRO A 49 16.16 -0.65 -2.82
CA PRO A 49 14.96 0.18 -2.81
C PRO A 49 13.99 -0.23 -1.69
N ASN A 50 13.19 0.72 -1.24
CA ASN A 50 12.08 0.51 -0.31
C ASN A 50 10.73 0.27 -1.02
N LEU A 51 10.67 0.57 -2.32
CA LEU A 51 9.51 0.39 -3.20
C LEU A 51 9.99 0.25 -4.63
N ILE A 52 9.29 -0.58 -5.41
CA ILE A 52 9.47 -0.68 -6.87
C ILE A 52 8.20 -0.18 -7.55
N LEU A 53 8.34 0.69 -8.54
CA LEU A 53 7.32 1.00 -9.54
C LEU A 53 7.71 0.23 -10.80
N LEU A 54 6.87 -0.71 -11.23
CA LEU A 54 7.22 -1.69 -12.25
C LEU A 54 6.24 -1.63 -13.42
N ASP A 55 6.72 -1.23 -14.60
CA ASP A 55 5.94 -1.39 -15.82
C ASP A 55 5.79 -2.87 -16.19
N LEU A 56 4.61 -3.22 -16.65
CA LEU A 56 4.32 -4.56 -17.16
C LEU A 56 4.86 -4.77 -18.58
N MET A 57 4.92 -3.71 -19.38
CA MET A 57 5.25 -3.76 -20.80
C MET A 57 6.74 -3.50 -21.06
N LEU A 58 7.62 -4.26 -20.40
CA LEU A 58 9.07 -4.13 -20.61
C LEU A 58 9.56 -4.93 -21.81
N PRO A 59 10.59 -4.47 -22.51
CA PRO A 59 11.25 -5.25 -23.57
C PRO A 59 12.05 -6.41 -22.94
N GLY A 60 12.04 -7.57 -23.60
CA GLY A 60 12.77 -8.76 -23.18
C GLY A 60 12.03 -9.53 -22.08
N ILE A 61 12.37 -9.27 -20.83
CA ILE A 61 11.70 -9.88 -19.65
C ILE A 61 10.52 -8.99 -19.25
N ASP A 62 9.30 -9.54 -19.30
CA ASP A 62 8.10 -8.82 -18.93
C ASP A 62 8.01 -8.50 -17.42
N GLY A 63 7.20 -7.49 -17.06
CA GLY A 63 7.06 -7.07 -15.67
C GLY A 63 6.52 -8.16 -14.74
N TYR A 64 5.74 -9.10 -15.25
CA TYR A 64 5.25 -10.23 -14.44
C TYR A 64 6.38 -11.19 -14.06
N GLN A 65 7.29 -11.45 -14.99
CA GLN A 65 8.47 -12.27 -14.70
C GLN A 65 9.41 -11.56 -13.73
N VAL A 66 9.67 -10.26 -13.95
CA VAL A 66 10.44 -9.43 -12.99
C VAL A 66 9.83 -9.49 -11.59
N CYS A 67 8.52 -9.34 -11.46
CA CYS A 67 7.84 -9.45 -10.18
C CYS A 67 8.09 -10.80 -9.49
N ARG A 68 7.98 -11.90 -10.22
CA ARG A 68 8.27 -13.25 -9.69
C ARG A 68 9.71 -13.41 -9.22
N GLU A 69 10.69 -12.92 -10.00
CA GLU A 69 12.11 -12.99 -9.66
C GLU A 69 12.42 -12.16 -8.41
N VAL A 70 11.86 -10.94 -8.31
CA VAL A 70 12.01 -10.11 -7.11
C VAL A 70 11.38 -10.78 -5.90
N ARG A 71 10.16 -11.32 -6.02
CA ARG A 71 9.45 -12.00 -4.92
C ARG A 71 10.15 -13.27 -4.43
N ALA A 72 10.90 -13.93 -5.28
CA ALA A 72 11.68 -15.11 -4.89
C ALA A 72 12.80 -14.79 -3.89
N GLN A 73 13.29 -13.53 -3.86
CA GLN A 73 14.46 -13.14 -3.07
C GLN A 73 14.20 -11.95 -2.14
N TYR A 74 13.22 -11.11 -2.43
CA TYR A 74 12.97 -9.86 -1.72
C TYR A 74 11.50 -9.69 -1.36
N SER A 75 11.26 -9.11 -0.19
CA SER A 75 9.93 -8.74 0.28
C SER A 75 9.58 -7.26 0.02
N VAL A 76 10.38 -6.54 -0.76
CA VAL A 76 10.16 -5.12 -1.07
C VAL A 76 8.82 -4.90 -1.78
N PRO A 77 8.01 -3.88 -1.42
CA PRO A 77 6.72 -3.66 -2.06
C PRO A 77 6.85 -3.28 -3.53
N ILE A 78 5.87 -3.73 -4.34
CA ILE A 78 5.81 -3.48 -5.78
C ILE A 78 4.45 -2.87 -6.14
N ILE A 79 4.47 -1.73 -6.82
CA ILE A 79 3.31 -1.16 -7.51
C ILE A 79 3.48 -1.43 -8.99
N MET A 80 2.57 -2.17 -9.59
CA MET A 80 2.56 -2.41 -11.03
C MET A 80 1.93 -1.25 -11.79
N LEU A 81 2.57 -0.86 -12.90
CA LEU A 81 2.08 0.16 -13.84
C LEU A 81 1.69 -0.54 -15.14
N SER A 82 0.52 -0.26 -15.70
CA SER A 82 0.04 -0.89 -16.93
C SER A 82 -0.59 0.11 -17.89
N ALA A 83 -0.39 -0.07 -19.17
CA ALA A 83 -0.88 0.82 -20.23
C ALA A 83 -2.39 0.69 -20.51
N LYS A 84 -3.08 -0.41 -20.09
CA LYS A 84 -4.56 -0.54 -20.11
C LYS A 84 -4.98 -1.77 -19.33
N GLY A 85 -5.87 -1.55 -18.36
CA GLY A 85 -6.36 -2.62 -17.52
C GLY A 85 -7.40 -3.49 -18.20
N GLU A 86 -7.00 -4.62 -18.76
CA GLU A 86 -7.92 -5.75 -18.68
C GLU A 86 -7.99 -6.14 -17.20
N VAL A 87 -9.20 -6.38 -16.69
CA VAL A 87 -9.41 -6.84 -15.30
C VAL A 87 -8.51 -8.05 -14.99
N PHE A 88 -8.20 -8.83 -16.01
CA PHE A 88 -7.31 -9.98 -15.94
C PHE A 88 -5.88 -9.62 -15.57
N ASP A 89 -5.30 -8.55 -16.13
CA ASP A 89 -3.94 -8.11 -15.84
C ASP A 89 -3.80 -7.65 -14.38
N LYS A 90 -4.83 -6.96 -13.88
CA LYS A 90 -4.87 -6.51 -12.49
C LYS A 90 -4.94 -7.68 -11.50
N VAL A 91 -5.80 -8.67 -11.78
CA VAL A 91 -5.94 -9.86 -10.93
C VAL A 91 -4.65 -10.67 -10.95
N LEU A 92 -4.08 -10.91 -12.13
CA LEU A 92 -2.82 -11.65 -12.29
C LEU A 92 -1.66 -10.95 -11.56
N GLY A 93 -1.55 -9.62 -11.68
CA GLY A 93 -0.51 -8.85 -10.99
C GLY A 93 -0.57 -8.98 -9.48
N LEU A 94 -1.78 -8.91 -8.90
CA LEU A 94 -1.99 -9.08 -7.46
C LEU A 94 -1.75 -10.53 -7.00
N GLU A 95 -2.15 -11.53 -7.79
CA GLU A 95 -1.87 -12.95 -7.51
C GLU A 95 -0.37 -13.25 -7.53
N LEU A 96 0.41 -12.55 -8.36
CA LEU A 96 1.87 -12.67 -8.42
C LEU A 96 2.59 -11.93 -7.28
N GLY A 97 1.83 -11.27 -6.39
CA GLY A 97 2.36 -10.64 -5.20
C GLY A 97 2.66 -9.14 -5.33
N ALA A 98 2.05 -8.44 -6.29
CA ALA A 98 2.08 -6.99 -6.30
C ALA A 98 1.24 -6.43 -5.14
N ASP A 99 1.69 -5.32 -4.54
CA ASP A 99 1.04 -4.68 -3.39
C ASP A 99 0.00 -3.64 -3.82
N ASP A 100 0.11 -3.12 -5.04
CA ASP A 100 -0.86 -2.23 -5.68
C ASP A 100 -0.69 -2.25 -7.21
N TYR A 101 -1.67 -1.68 -7.91
CA TYR A 101 -1.74 -1.62 -9.36
C TYR A 101 -2.24 -0.24 -9.80
N MET A 102 -1.60 0.34 -10.82
CA MET A 102 -2.00 1.61 -11.42
C MET A 102 -2.10 1.51 -12.94
N GLU A 103 -3.11 2.16 -13.49
CA GLU A 103 -3.32 2.24 -14.93
C GLU A 103 -2.70 3.51 -15.49
N LYS A 104 -1.96 3.40 -16.60
CA LYS A 104 -1.45 4.52 -17.39
C LYS A 104 -2.56 4.99 -18.37
N PRO A 105 -2.79 6.31 -18.53
CA PRO A 105 -2.11 7.44 -17.88
C PRO A 105 -2.65 7.68 -16.45
N PHE A 106 -1.76 7.98 -15.51
CA PHE A 106 -2.09 8.25 -14.12
C PHE A 106 -1.82 9.71 -13.74
N ASP A 107 -2.53 10.19 -12.72
CA ASP A 107 -2.25 11.48 -12.10
C ASP A 107 -1.02 11.37 -11.17
N SER A 108 -0.13 12.35 -11.24
CA SER A 108 1.09 12.37 -10.42
C SER A 108 0.82 12.38 -8.92
N LYS A 109 -0.28 13.03 -8.48
CA LYS A 109 -0.66 13.05 -7.06
C LYS A 109 -1.18 11.69 -6.62
N GLU A 110 -1.88 10.97 -7.51
CA GLU A 110 -2.34 9.62 -7.23
C GLU A 110 -1.14 8.68 -7.08
N LEU A 111 -0.15 8.73 -7.98
CA LEU A 111 1.06 7.94 -7.88
C LEU A 111 1.78 8.14 -6.55
N VAL A 112 2.00 9.40 -6.18
CA VAL A 112 2.67 9.77 -4.91
C VAL A 112 1.86 9.29 -3.72
N ALA A 113 0.54 9.46 -3.73
CA ALA A 113 -0.33 9.03 -2.63
C ALA A 113 -0.28 7.50 -2.44
N ARG A 114 -0.33 6.72 -3.52
CA ARG A 114 -0.22 5.26 -3.50
C ARG A 114 1.16 4.80 -3.03
N ALA A 115 2.24 5.39 -3.54
CA ALA A 115 3.60 5.09 -3.10
C ALA A 115 3.76 5.31 -1.58
N LYS A 116 3.28 6.43 -1.06
CA LYS A 116 3.28 6.72 0.38
C LYS A 116 2.43 5.72 1.18
N ALA A 117 1.26 5.34 0.68
CA ALA A 117 0.37 4.38 1.34
C ALA A 117 0.98 2.98 1.42
N VAL A 118 1.59 2.51 0.33
CA VAL A 118 2.28 1.22 0.28
C VAL A 118 3.49 1.20 1.21
N LEU A 119 4.34 2.23 1.14
CA LEU A 119 5.52 2.35 2.01
C LEU A 119 5.15 2.42 3.51
N ARG A 120 4.05 3.06 3.86
CA ARG A 120 3.54 3.10 5.24
C ARG A 120 3.14 1.72 5.72
N ARG A 121 2.37 0.96 4.93
CA ARG A 121 1.96 -0.42 5.25
C ARG A 121 3.16 -1.32 5.51
N TYR A 122 4.20 -1.19 4.68
CA TYR A 122 5.41 -2.00 4.80
C TYR A 122 6.28 -1.65 6.01
N LYS A 123 6.32 -0.38 6.42
CA LYS A 123 7.00 0.01 7.67
C LYS A 123 6.32 -0.57 8.90
N SER A 124 4.99 -0.58 8.92
CA SER A 124 4.21 -1.13 10.04
C SER A 124 4.37 -2.64 10.19
N SER A 125 4.68 -3.37 9.12
CA SER A 125 4.91 -4.83 9.16
C SER A 125 6.29 -5.23 9.70
N ASN A 126 7.28 -4.31 9.73
CA ASN A 126 8.67 -4.61 10.03
C ASN A 126 9.26 -3.86 11.24
N ALA A 127 8.48 -3.08 11.98
CA ALA A 127 8.94 -2.36 13.16
C ALA A 127 8.06 -2.69 14.38
N PRO A 128 8.64 -2.88 15.59
CA PRO A 128 7.86 -2.77 16.81
C PRO A 128 7.34 -1.33 16.89
N THR A 129 6.02 -1.21 16.91
CA THR A 129 5.28 0.04 16.83
C THR A 129 5.56 0.96 18.01
N GLU A 130 6.18 2.10 17.76
CA GLU A 130 6.03 3.29 18.58
C GLU A 130 5.89 4.52 17.66
N ASN A 131 4.72 4.70 17.07
CA ASN A 131 4.31 5.99 16.51
C ASN A 131 3.06 6.47 17.24
N PRO A 132 3.09 7.66 17.88
CA PRO A 132 1.94 8.19 18.64
C PRO A 132 0.70 8.49 17.78
N ASN A 133 0.78 8.31 16.47
CA ASN A 133 -0.31 8.53 15.51
C ASN A 133 -0.87 7.23 14.88
N ASP A 134 -0.35 6.07 15.26
CA ASP A 134 -0.87 4.81 14.75
C ASP A 134 -2.13 4.44 15.57
N LYS A 135 -3.27 4.50 14.90
CA LYS A 135 -4.56 4.06 15.47
C LYS A 135 -4.58 2.53 15.54
N CYS A 136 -3.76 1.97 16.42
CA CYS A 136 -3.64 0.54 16.66
C CYS A 136 -4.07 0.22 18.10
N VAL A 137 -4.82 -0.87 18.26
CA VAL A 137 -5.19 -1.42 19.57
C VAL A 137 -4.72 -2.86 19.62
N GLU A 138 -3.92 -3.20 20.62
CA GLU A 138 -3.35 -4.52 20.81
C GLU A 138 -3.85 -5.15 22.12
N TYR A 139 -4.33 -6.38 22.02
CA TYR A 139 -4.63 -7.29 23.12
C TYR A 139 -3.77 -8.55 22.95
N ALA A 140 -3.77 -9.45 23.93
CA ALA A 140 -2.94 -10.65 23.92
C ALA A 140 -3.03 -11.47 22.62
N ASP A 141 -4.22 -11.59 22.04
CA ASP A 141 -4.50 -12.42 20.86
C ASP A 141 -5.16 -11.65 19.71
N LEU A 142 -5.33 -10.32 19.84
CA LEU A 142 -6.05 -9.50 18.88
C LEU A 142 -5.31 -8.19 18.65
N THR A 143 -4.94 -7.92 17.40
CA THR A 143 -4.38 -6.64 16.96
C THR A 143 -5.33 -6.01 15.94
N ILE A 144 -5.78 -4.80 16.20
CA ILE A 144 -6.66 -4.03 15.31
C ILE A 144 -5.93 -2.77 14.90
N ASN A 145 -5.69 -2.60 13.62
CA ASN A 145 -5.02 -1.42 13.09
C ASN A 145 -5.93 -0.70 12.11
N LEU A 146 -6.43 0.48 12.52
CA LEU A 146 -7.30 1.32 11.70
C LEU A 146 -6.53 2.06 10.60
N THR A 147 -5.22 2.23 10.75
CA THR A 147 -4.39 2.96 9.79
C THR A 147 -4.19 2.18 8.49
N ASN A 148 -4.03 0.85 8.60
CA ASN A 148 -3.87 -0.05 7.46
C ASN A 148 -5.09 -0.96 7.21
N TYR A 149 -6.18 -0.75 7.96
CA TYR A 149 -7.41 -1.55 7.87
C TYR A 149 -7.17 -3.06 8.01
N SER A 150 -6.38 -3.46 9.01
CA SER A 150 -6.09 -4.87 9.28
C SER A 150 -6.50 -5.30 10.67
N VAL A 151 -6.96 -6.54 10.76
CA VAL A 151 -7.26 -7.24 12.03
C VAL A 151 -6.51 -8.56 12.03
N ILE A 152 -5.77 -8.81 13.10
CA ILE A 152 -5.07 -10.08 13.33
C ILE A 152 -5.62 -10.68 14.61
N TYR A 153 -6.15 -11.91 14.53
CA TYR A 153 -6.64 -12.66 15.68
C TYR A 153 -5.92 -14.01 15.77
N MET A 154 -5.30 -14.29 16.89
CA MET A 154 -4.47 -15.50 17.11
C MET A 154 -3.43 -15.75 16.02
N GLY A 155 -2.81 -14.67 15.49
CA GLY A 155 -1.81 -14.74 14.42
C GLY A 155 -2.38 -14.89 13.01
N HIS A 156 -3.70 -14.93 12.83
CA HIS A 156 -4.36 -15.03 11.53
C HIS A 156 -5.00 -13.69 11.15
N THR A 157 -4.82 -13.27 9.88
CA THR A 157 -5.51 -12.10 9.34
C THR A 157 -6.99 -12.38 9.19
N VAL A 158 -7.83 -11.49 9.73
CA VAL A 158 -9.29 -11.54 9.59
C VAL A 158 -9.72 -10.49 8.59
N GLU A 159 -10.35 -10.92 7.50
CA GLU A 159 -10.96 -10.01 6.53
C GLU A 159 -12.29 -9.48 7.07
N MET A 160 -12.45 -8.16 7.02
CA MET A 160 -13.59 -7.47 7.60
C MET A 160 -13.90 -6.21 6.78
N PRO A 161 -15.19 -5.90 6.52
CA PRO A 161 -15.58 -4.66 5.86
C PRO A 161 -15.07 -3.43 6.64
N PRO A 162 -14.69 -2.34 5.96
CA PRO A 162 -14.09 -1.16 6.60
C PRO A 162 -14.92 -0.59 7.76
N LYS A 163 -16.23 -0.52 7.62
CA LYS A 163 -17.12 -0.01 8.69
C LYS A 163 -17.22 -0.93 9.90
N GLU A 164 -17.12 -2.22 9.70
CA GLU A 164 -17.06 -3.20 10.80
C GLU A 164 -15.73 -3.09 11.54
N LEU A 165 -14.63 -2.88 10.81
CA LEU A 165 -13.32 -2.66 11.40
C LEU A 165 -13.26 -1.34 12.20
N GLU A 166 -13.82 -0.25 11.66
CA GLU A 166 -13.95 1.02 12.39
C GLU A 166 -14.74 0.86 13.69
N LEU A 167 -15.85 0.12 13.64
CA LEU A 167 -16.67 -0.19 14.82
C LEU A 167 -15.87 -1.03 15.84
N LEU A 168 -15.21 -2.10 15.38
CA LEU A 168 -14.40 -2.95 16.23
C LEU A 168 -13.27 -2.16 16.90
N TYR A 169 -12.57 -1.32 16.14
CA TYR A 169 -11.53 -0.44 16.67
C TYR A 169 -12.07 0.52 17.72
N PHE A 170 -13.21 1.16 17.45
CA PHE A 170 -13.85 2.12 18.37
C PHE A 170 -14.20 1.44 19.71
N LEU A 171 -14.81 0.26 19.66
CA LEU A 171 -15.15 -0.51 20.86
C LEU A 171 -13.90 -0.97 21.62
N ALA A 172 -12.90 -1.46 20.90
CA ALA A 172 -11.64 -1.94 21.48
C ALA A 172 -10.81 -0.80 22.08
N SER A 173 -10.90 0.41 21.54
CA SER A 173 -10.20 1.59 22.07
C SER A 173 -10.78 2.11 23.40
N SER A 174 -11.95 1.62 23.80
CA SER A 174 -12.65 2.07 25.02
C SER A 174 -13.09 0.87 25.86
N PRO A 175 -12.17 0.08 26.43
CA PRO A 175 -12.51 -1.08 27.23
C PRO A 175 -13.30 -0.67 28.47
N ASN A 176 -14.28 -1.51 28.84
CA ASN A 176 -15.20 -1.29 29.97
C ASN A 176 -16.16 -0.09 29.80
N HIS A 177 -16.35 0.42 28.59
CA HIS A 177 -17.32 1.45 28.29
C HIS A 177 -18.53 0.86 27.55
N VAL A 178 -19.74 1.26 27.96
CA VAL A 178 -20.99 0.85 27.30
C VAL A 178 -21.46 2.02 26.43
N PHE A 179 -21.66 1.75 25.15
CA PHE A 179 -22.17 2.73 24.19
C PHE A 179 -23.63 2.46 23.85
N THR A 180 -24.43 3.52 23.71
CA THR A 180 -25.77 3.40 23.17
C THR A 180 -25.73 3.19 21.67
N ARG A 181 -26.83 2.65 21.11
CA ARG A 181 -26.95 2.51 19.64
C ARG A 181 -26.78 3.84 18.91
N GLU A 182 -27.33 4.92 19.46
CA GLU A 182 -27.25 6.26 18.89
C GLU A 182 -25.80 6.75 18.85
N GLN A 183 -25.04 6.57 19.92
CA GLN A 183 -23.62 6.92 19.97
C GLN A 183 -22.80 6.14 18.94
N LEU A 184 -23.08 4.84 18.76
CA LEU A 184 -22.37 4.03 17.76
C LEU A 184 -22.68 4.48 16.33
N LEU A 185 -23.95 4.75 16.05
CA LEU A 185 -24.38 5.24 14.74
C LEU A 185 -23.77 6.60 14.42
N ASP A 186 -23.74 7.52 15.36
CA ASP A 186 -23.17 8.86 15.18
C ASP A 186 -21.65 8.80 14.93
N GLN A 187 -20.92 7.99 15.71
CA GLN A 187 -19.46 7.89 15.62
C GLN A 187 -18.96 7.16 14.36
N ILE A 188 -19.66 6.13 13.91
CA ILE A 188 -19.20 5.27 12.80
C ILE A 188 -19.83 5.65 11.46
N TRP A 189 -21.08 6.07 11.45
CA TRP A 189 -21.84 6.41 10.22
C TRP A 189 -22.11 7.89 10.02
N GLY A 190 -21.99 8.71 11.09
CA GLY A 190 -22.21 10.15 11.05
C GLY A 190 -23.71 10.55 11.06
N TYR A 191 -23.96 11.86 11.16
CA TYR A 191 -25.32 12.42 11.29
C TYR A 191 -26.25 12.17 10.09
N GLU A 192 -25.73 11.85 8.91
CA GLU A 192 -26.56 11.63 7.71
C GLU A 192 -27.45 10.39 7.78
N TYR A 193 -27.15 9.43 8.65
CA TYR A 193 -27.92 8.19 8.78
C TYR A 193 -29.21 8.36 9.59
N LEU A 194 -29.32 9.41 10.39
CA LEU A 194 -30.50 9.68 11.23
C LEU A 194 -31.69 10.25 10.43
N SER A 195 -31.47 10.79 9.24
CA SER A 195 -32.51 11.39 8.42
C SER A 195 -33.36 10.39 7.63
N LEU A 196 -32.95 9.13 7.53
CA LEU A 196 -33.63 8.09 6.76
C LEU A 196 -34.55 7.17 7.59
N ILE A 197 -34.64 7.36 8.91
CA ILE A 197 -35.45 6.52 9.80
C ILE A 197 -36.81 7.15 10.14
N HIS A 198 -37.09 8.34 9.63
CA HIS A 198 -38.37 9.02 9.79
C HIS A 198 -39.17 9.07 8.47
N ILE A 199 -39.42 7.91 7.86
CA ILE A 199 -40.52 7.74 6.90
C ILE A 199 -41.38 6.57 7.37
#